data_ce1fb1d9bb75e41b1f30d157a31c9e06
#
_entry.id   ce1fb1d9bb75e41b1f30d157a31c9e06
#
_cell.length_a   1.000
_cell.length_b   1.000
_cell.length_c   1.000
_cell.angle_alpha   90.00
_cell.angle_beta   90.00
_cell.angle_gamma   90.00
#
_symmetry.space_group_name_H-M   'P 1'
#
loop_
_entity.id
_entity.type
_entity.pdbx_description
1 polymer ?
#
loop_
_entity_poly.entity_id
_entity_poly.type
_entity_poly.pdbx_seq_one_letter_code
_entity_poly.pdbx_strand_id
1 'polypeptide(L)'
;MADAPDITLWLDSARGGDRAALDRVLATLYQELHTMARRQLSGQHGYTLDATALVHESYLKLLGSTGTAKFEDRAHFFAYAASSMRSVVVDYARSRLARKRGGDLKRVADIPEEVEGNLRLDEDMLALNDALEKLAAADERLSQVVEMRYFAGLSELEIAELLQRSERSIRRDWQKARMFLLSAMQDS
;
A
#
# COMPACT_ATOMS: atom_id res chain seq x y z
N MET A 1 -3.17 -6.06 -33.81
CA MET A 1 -3.02 -5.21 -32.61
C MET A 1 -4.21 -5.56 -31.72
N ALA A 2 -4.00 -6.30 -30.67
CA ALA A 2 -5.08 -6.53 -29.70
C ALA A 2 -5.36 -5.16 -29.04
N ASP A 3 -6.60 -4.70 -29.12
CA ASP A 3 -7.06 -3.53 -28.36
C ASP A 3 -6.61 -3.69 -26.93
N ALA A 4 -5.87 -2.69 -26.43
CA ALA A 4 -5.54 -2.63 -25.01
C ALA A 4 -6.89 -2.68 -24.25
N PRO A 5 -7.09 -3.66 -23.35
CA PRO A 5 -8.36 -3.80 -22.68
C PRO A 5 -8.72 -2.48 -22.00
N ASP A 6 -9.92 -1.98 -22.26
CA ASP A 6 -10.36 -0.70 -21.72
C ASP A 6 -10.69 -0.87 -20.23
N ILE A 7 -9.62 -0.84 -19.44
CA ILE A 7 -9.64 -1.00 -17.98
C ILE A 7 -10.58 0.03 -17.36
N THR A 8 -10.68 1.23 -17.95
CA THR A 8 -11.55 2.30 -17.47
C THR A 8 -13.02 1.91 -17.54
N LEU A 9 -13.45 1.27 -18.64
CA LEU A 9 -14.82 0.77 -18.77
C LEU A 9 -15.13 -0.34 -17.75
N TRP A 10 -14.18 -1.22 -17.48
CA TRP A 10 -14.37 -2.25 -16.46
C TRP A 10 -14.39 -1.67 -15.04
N LEU A 11 -13.59 -0.64 -14.77
CA LEU A 11 -13.65 0.07 -13.50
C LEU A 11 -14.98 0.78 -13.30
N ASP A 12 -15.54 1.38 -14.36
CA ASP A 12 -16.86 1.99 -14.31
C ASP A 12 -17.96 0.95 -14.05
N SER A 13 -17.91 -0.20 -14.72
CA SER A 13 -18.84 -1.30 -14.48
C SER A 13 -18.73 -1.84 -13.04
N ALA A 14 -17.49 -2.01 -12.54
CA ALA A 14 -17.23 -2.44 -11.17
C ALA A 14 -17.77 -1.44 -10.13
N ARG A 15 -17.72 -0.13 -10.44
CA ARG A 15 -18.34 0.94 -9.63
C ARG A 15 -19.86 0.74 -9.51
N GLY A 16 -20.50 0.24 -10.56
CA GLY A 16 -21.93 -0.13 -10.59
C GLY A 16 -22.26 -1.42 -9.84
N GLY A 17 -21.26 -2.09 -9.23
CA GLY A 17 -21.44 -3.35 -8.52
C GLY A 17 -21.16 -4.61 -9.36
N ASP A 18 -20.67 -4.47 -10.59
CA ASP A 18 -20.28 -5.60 -11.43
C ASP A 18 -18.98 -6.23 -10.93
N ARG A 19 -19.12 -7.30 -10.17
CA ARG A 19 -17.99 -8.07 -9.61
C ARG A 19 -17.16 -8.74 -10.71
N ALA A 20 -17.78 -9.19 -11.80
CA ALA A 20 -17.06 -9.80 -12.91
C ALA A 20 -16.15 -8.80 -13.63
N ALA A 21 -16.55 -7.53 -13.70
CA ALA A 21 -15.70 -6.46 -14.23
C ALA A 21 -14.46 -6.24 -13.34
N LEU A 22 -14.62 -6.25 -12.02
CA LEU A 22 -13.51 -6.14 -11.08
C LEU A 22 -12.54 -7.34 -11.18
N ASP A 23 -13.07 -8.56 -11.33
CA ASP A 23 -12.25 -9.76 -11.53
C ASP A 23 -11.42 -9.66 -12.82
N ARG A 24 -11.98 -9.09 -13.91
CA ARG A 24 -11.24 -8.83 -15.15
C ARG A 24 -10.14 -7.80 -14.97
N VAL A 25 -10.41 -6.72 -14.27
CA VAL A 25 -9.38 -5.71 -13.92
C VAL A 25 -8.24 -6.38 -13.14
N LEU A 26 -8.56 -7.16 -12.11
CA LEU A 26 -7.56 -7.85 -11.31
C LEU A 26 -6.72 -8.81 -12.16
N ALA A 27 -7.37 -9.65 -12.99
CA ALA A 27 -6.68 -10.60 -13.85
C ALA A 27 -5.72 -9.89 -14.83
N THR A 28 -6.16 -8.77 -15.41
CA THR A 28 -5.38 -7.99 -16.37
C THR A 28 -4.20 -7.28 -15.72
N LEU A 29 -4.37 -6.75 -14.52
CA LEU A 29 -3.35 -5.97 -13.80
C LEU A 29 -2.58 -6.82 -12.77
N TYR A 30 -2.76 -8.15 -12.77
CA TYR A 30 -2.17 -9.03 -11.75
C TYR A 30 -0.65 -8.90 -11.65
N GLN A 31 0.05 -8.78 -12.77
CA GLN A 31 1.51 -8.69 -12.78
C GLN A 31 2.02 -7.38 -12.15
N GLU A 32 1.34 -6.29 -12.43
CA GLU A 32 1.65 -4.98 -11.84
C GLU A 32 1.33 -4.98 -10.34
N LEU A 33 0.18 -5.52 -9.95
CA LEU A 33 -0.20 -5.67 -8.54
C LEU A 33 0.78 -6.58 -7.79
N HIS A 34 1.21 -7.69 -8.40
CA HIS A 34 2.20 -8.58 -7.81
C HIS A 34 3.58 -7.89 -7.66
N THR A 35 3.97 -7.07 -8.65
CA THR A 35 5.21 -6.27 -8.57
C THR A 35 5.12 -5.24 -7.44
N MET A 36 3.98 -4.60 -7.27
CA MET A 36 3.71 -3.67 -6.16
C MET A 36 3.78 -4.38 -4.81
N ALA A 37 3.16 -5.55 -4.69
CA ALA A 37 3.20 -6.36 -3.47
C ALA A 37 4.64 -6.77 -3.11
N ARG A 38 5.44 -7.19 -4.09
CA ARG A 38 6.87 -7.51 -3.88
C ARG A 38 7.66 -6.30 -3.38
N ARG A 39 7.39 -5.10 -3.88
CA ARG A 39 8.04 -3.86 -3.39
C ARG A 39 7.67 -3.59 -1.93
N GLN A 40 6.40 -3.72 -1.57
CA GLN A 40 5.96 -3.49 -0.20
C GLN A 40 6.51 -4.52 0.81
N LEU A 41 6.78 -5.73 0.34
CA LEU A 41 7.39 -6.80 1.16
C LEU A 41 8.93 -6.78 1.09
N SER A 42 9.54 -5.91 0.29
CA SER A 42 11.00 -5.85 0.18
C SER A 42 11.64 -5.43 1.50
N GLY A 43 12.66 -6.17 1.91
CA GLY A 43 13.33 -5.96 3.20
C GLY A 43 12.69 -6.68 4.38
N GLN A 44 11.53 -7.28 4.22
CA GLN A 44 10.82 -8.01 5.27
C GLN A 44 11.11 -9.52 5.15
N HIS A 45 12.22 -9.97 5.71
CA HIS A 45 12.59 -11.38 5.73
C HIS A 45 11.87 -12.12 6.87
N GLY A 46 11.47 -13.37 6.61
CA GLY A 46 10.79 -14.20 7.63
C GLY A 46 9.27 -13.97 7.77
N TYR A 47 8.65 -13.24 6.83
CA TYR A 47 7.20 -13.18 6.72
C TYR A 47 6.66 -14.46 6.06
N THR A 48 5.54 -14.99 6.60
CA THR A 48 4.75 -16.02 5.93
C THR A 48 3.84 -15.41 4.85
N LEU A 49 3.73 -14.08 4.82
CA LEU A 49 2.98 -13.32 3.83
C LEU A 49 3.87 -13.13 2.59
N ASP A 50 3.56 -13.80 1.50
CA ASP A 50 4.20 -13.59 0.21
C ASP A 50 3.42 -12.61 -0.68
N ALA A 51 3.99 -12.25 -1.83
CA ALA A 51 3.37 -11.28 -2.73
C ALA A 51 2.02 -11.76 -3.28
N THR A 52 1.87 -13.06 -3.52
CA THR A 52 0.61 -13.65 -4.01
C THR A 52 -0.48 -13.53 -2.94
N ALA A 53 -0.15 -13.92 -1.70
CA ALA A 53 -1.07 -13.80 -0.56
C ALA A 53 -1.45 -12.33 -0.31
N LEU A 54 -0.48 -11.41 -0.39
CA LEU A 54 -0.74 -9.97 -0.22
C LEU A 54 -1.71 -9.43 -1.28
N VAL A 55 -1.55 -9.83 -2.55
CA VAL A 55 -2.50 -9.44 -3.61
C VAL A 55 -3.90 -9.99 -3.31
N HIS A 56 -4.01 -11.26 -2.91
CA HIS A 56 -5.30 -11.89 -2.61
C HIS A 56 -5.99 -11.26 -1.39
N GLU A 57 -5.28 -11.04 -0.30
CA GLU A 57 -5.82 -10.40 0.92
C GLU A 57 -6.29 -8.97 0.63
N SER A 58 -5.52 -8.23 -0.16
CA SER A 58 -5.89 -6.89 -0.59
C SER A 58 -7.14 -6.88 -1.46
N TYR A 59 -7.27 -7.87 -2.36
CA TYR A 59 -8.47 -8.06 -3.16
C TYR A 59 -9.70 -8.37 -2.31
N LEU A 60 -9.59 -9.21 -1.30
CA LEU A 60 -10.69 -9.50 -0.36
C LEU A 60 -11.11 -8.23 0.40
N LYS A 61 -10.16 -7.40 0.85
CA LYS A 61 -10.46 -6.08 1.44
C LYS A 61 -11.20 -5.18 0.46
N LEU A 62 -10.77 -5.15 -0.79
CA LEU A 62 -11.40 -4.38 -1.86
C LEU A 62 -12.83 -4.84 -2.11
N LEU A 63 -13.09 -6.14 -2.15
CA LEU A 63 -14.44 -6.70 -2.26
C LEU A 63 -15.35 -6.34 -1.07
N GLY A 64 -14.82 -6.33 0.13
CA GLY A 64 -15.55 -5.93 1.34
C GLY A 64 -15.92 -4.45 1.37
N SER A 65 -15.18 -3.61 0.64
CA SER A 65 -15.44 -2.17 0.49
C SER A 65 -16.23 -1.82 -0.78
N THR A 66 -16.65 -2.81 -1.59
CA THR A 66 -17.45 -2.62 -2.80
C THR A 66 -18.80 -2.01 -2.48
N GLY A 67 -18.95 -0.77 -2.72
CA GLY A 67 -20.08 0.13 -2.41
C GLY A 67 -19.58 1.52 -2.06
N THR A 68 -18.33 1.66 -1.63
CA THR A 68 -17.69 2.94 -1.28
C THR A 68 -16.46 3.26 -2.11
N ALA A 69 -15.74 2.26 -2.63
CA ALA A 69 -14.55 2.48 -3.44
C ALA A 69 -14.92 2.90 -4.87
N LYS A 70 -14.74 4.18 -5.18
CA LYS A 70 -14.95 4.73 -6.51
C LYS A 70 -13.61 4.88 -7.21
N PHE A 71 -13.33 4.00 -8.17
CA PHE A 71 -12.16 4.12 -9.02
C PHE A 71 -12.53 4.91 -10.27
N GLU A 72 -12.02 6.12 -10.42
CA GLU A 72 -12.32 6.95 -11.59
C GLU A 72 -11.49 6.51 -12.80
N ASP A 73 -10.28 5.98 -12.53
CA ASP A 73 -9.35 5.52 -13.54
C ASP A 73 -8.39 4.44 -13.00
N ARG A 74 -7.53 3.95 -13.88
CA ARG A 74 -6.50 2.93 -13.56
C ARG A 74 -5.62 3.31 -12.39
N ALA A 75 -5.32 4.56 -12.23
CA ALA A 75 -4.37 4.91 -11.19
C ALA A 75 -5.01 5.23 -9.85
N HIS A 76 -6.23 5.71 -9.81
CA HIS A 76 -7.04 5.64 -8.60
C HIS A 76 -7.13 4.20 -8.12
N PHE A 77 -7.31 3.23 -9.04
CA PHE A 77 -7.27 1.81 -8.69
C PHE A 77 -5.93 1.38 -8.09
N PHE A 78 -4.79 1.76 -8.72
CA PHE A 78 -3.46 1.41 -8.18
C PHE A 78 -3.15 2.09 -6.85
N ALA A 79 -3.51 3.35 -6.67
CA ALA A 79 -3.35 4.05 -5.40
C ALA A 79 -4.15 3.36 -4.28
N TYR A 80 -5.39 2.98 -4.57
CA TYR A 80 -6.21 2.25 -3.62
C TYR A 80 -5.67 0.84 -3.33
N ALA A 81 -5.24 0.11 -4.36
CA ALA A 81 -4.62 -1.21 -4.20
C ALA A 81 -3.35 -1.12 -3.34
N ALA A 82 -2.52 -0.10 -3.56
CA ALA A 82 -1.31 0.15 -2.77
C ALA A 82 -1.63 0.41 -1.29
N SER A 83 -2.63 1.26 -1.02
CA SER A 83 -3.09 1.55 0.35
C SER A 83 -3.70 0.33 1.02
N SER A 84 -4.49 -0.48 0.27
CA SER A 84 -5.05 -1.74 0.77
C SER A 84 -3.96 -2.75 1.12
N MET A 85 -2.94 -2.91 0.27
CA MET A 85 -1.78 -3.77 0.53
C MET A 85 -1.02 -3.31 1.77
N ARG A 86 -0.75 -2.01 1.89
CA ARG A 86 -0.11 -1.43 3.09
C ARG A 86 -0.93 -1.76 4.35
N SER A 87 -2.25 -1.61 4.30
CA SER A 87 -3.12 -1.94 5.42
C SER A 87 -3.00 -3.42 5.83
N VAL A 88 -2.91 -4.36 4.86
CA VAL A 88 -2.69 -5.79 5.14
C VAL A 88 -1.34 -6.01 5.83
N VAL A 89 -0.27 -5.39 5.31
CA VAL A 89 1.08 -5.51 5.89
C VAL A 89 1.12 -4.96 7.32
N VAL A 90 0.48 -3.82 7.57
CA VAL A 90 0.36 -3.20 8.90
C VAL A 90 -0.40 -4.11 9.86
N ASP A 91 -1.54 -4.68 9.45
CA ASP A 91 -2.30 -5.62 10.27
C ASP A 91 -1.48 -6.87 10.62
N TYR A 92 -0.67 -7.33 9.67
CA TYR A 92 0.24 -8.45 9.88
C TYR A 92 1.34 -8.12 10.88
N ALA A 93 1.97 -6.94 10.77
CA ALA A 93 2.97 -6.45 11.71
C ALA A 93 2.38 -6.30 13.12
N ARG A 94 1.19 -5.71 13.25
CA ARG A 94 0.46 -5.61 14.53
C ARG A 94 0.22 -6.98 15.16
N SER A 95 -0.23 -7.95 14.36
CA SER A 95 -0.51 -9.31 14.84
C SER A 95 0.75 -10.03 15.33
N ARG A 96 1.90 -9.81 14.69
CA ARG A 96 3.20 -10.38 15.10
C ARG A 96 3.68 -9.77 16.42
N LEU A 97 3.63 -8.46 16.55
CA LEU A 97 4.00 -7.76 17.78
C LEU A 97 3.09 -8.13 18.95
N ALA A 98 1.77 -8.26 18.71
CA ALA A 98 0.81 -8.68 19.73
C ALA A 98 1.08 -10.12 20.20
N ARG A 99 1.36 -11.07 19.32
CA ARG A 99 1.73 -12.45 19.65
C ARG A 99 2.99 -12.50 20.50
N LYS A 100 3.97 -11.63 20.24
CA LYS A 100 5.19 -11.53 21.06
C LYS A 100 4.88 -11.01 22.48
N ARG A 101 3.96 -10.05 22.63
CA ARG A 101 3.59 -9.48 23.95
C ARG A 101 2.68 -10.41 24.77
N GLY A 102 1.81 -11.19 24.12
CA GLY A 102 0.83 -12.08 24.78
C GLY A 102 1.22 -13.55 24.86
N GLY A 103 2.26 -13.95 24.17
CA GLY A 103 2.80 -15.31 24.24
C GLY A 103 3.71 -15.46 25.45
N ASP A 104 3.57 -16.59 26.14
CA ASP A 104 4.45 -17.09 27.21
C ASP A 104 5.88 -17.36 26.66
N LEU A 105 6.50 -16.33 26.09
CA LEU A 105 7.91 -16.37 25.76
C LEU A 105 8.68 -16.28 27.09
N LYS A 106 8.90 -17.46 27.73
CA LYS A 106 10.04 -17.64 28.62
C LYS A 106 11.16 -16.75 28.09
N ARG A 107 11.70 -15.88 28.93
CA ARG A 107 12.93 -15.14 28.69
C ARG A 107 13.99 -16.10 28.14
N VAL A 108 13.99 -16.30 26.83
CA VAL A 108 15.12 -16.93 26.14
C VAL A 108 16.12 -15.80 25.98
N ALA A 109 17.23 -15.91 26.66
CA ALA A 109 18.29 -14.90 26.72
C ALA A 109 18.94 -14.60 25.36
N ASP A 110 18.62 -15.39 24.33
CA ASP A 110 19.14 -15.25 22.98
C ASP A 110 17.99 -15.26 21.97
N ILE A 111 17.44 -14.09 21.67
CA ILE A 111 16.56 -13.91 20.50
C ILE A 111 17.48 -13.93 19.28
N PRO A 112 17.30 -14.83 18.29
CA PRO A 112 18.10 -14.82 17.07
C PRO A 112 18.06 -13.43 16.42
N GLU A 113 19.21 -12.95 15.93
CA GLU A 113 19.35 -11.61 15.32
C GLU A 113 18.34 -11.38 14.18
N GLU A 114 18.01 -12.42 13.40
CA GLU A 114 16.98 -12.38 12.36
C GLU A 114 15.57 -12.07 12.91
N VAL A 115 15.23 -12.60 14.09
CA VAL A 115 13.93 -12.34 14.74
C VAL A 115 13.88 -10.93 15.29
N GLU A 116 14.98 -10.43 15.86
CA GLU A 116 15.09 -9.06 16.34
C GLU A 116 15.01 -8.06 15.19
N GLY A 117 15.73 -8.32 14.08
CA GLY A 117 15.66 -7.50 12.88
C GLY A 117 14.24 -7.39 12.30
N ASN A 118 13.51 -8.50 12.23
CA ASN A 118 12.13 -8.51 11.75
C ASN A 118 11.18 -7.73 12.67
N LEU A 119 11.41 -7.72 13.97
CA LEU A 119 10.59 -6.97 14.92
C LEU A 119 10.82 -5.46 14.81
N ARG A 120 12.05 -5.02 14.58
CA ARG A 120 12.34 -3.60 14.29
C ARG A 120 11.65 -3.15 13.00
N LEU A 121 11.66 -3.98 11.96
CA LEU A 121 10.94 -3.70 10.71
C LEU A 121 9.42 -3.59 10.93
N ASP A 122 8.85 -4.42 11.79
CA ASP A 122 7.42 -4.33 12.14
C ASP A 122 7.12 -3.02 12.89
N GLU A 123 7.98 -2.61 13.84
CA GLU A 123 7.85 -1.34 14.57
C GLU A 123 8.01 -0.13 13.63
N ASP A 124 9.00 -0.16 12.73
CA ASP A 124 9.22 0.87 11.72
C ASP A 124 8.02 0.99 10.76
N MET A 125 7.41 -0.14 10.39
CA MET A 125 6.21 -0.16 9.55
C MET A 125 5.02 0.49 10.25
N LEU A 126 4.84 0.25 11.54
CA LEU A 126 3.78 0.90 12.32
C LEU A 126 4.04 2.39 12.46
N ALA A 127 5.27 2.80 12.78
CA ALA A 127 5.65 4.21 12.89
C ALA A 127 5.42 4.95 11.55
N LEU A 128 5.79 4.32 10.42
CA LEU A 128 5.52 4.86 9.09
C LEU A 128 4.01 4.98 8.83
N ASN A 129 3.22 3.97 9.20
CA ASN A 129 1.77 4.04 9.04
C ASN A 129 1.16 5.18 9.84
N ASP A 130 1.54 5.33 11.10
CA ASP A 130 1.04 6.41 11.96
C ASP A 130 1.45 7.80 11.44
N ALA A 131 2.68 7.93 10.90
CA ALA A 131 3.14 9.14 10.25
C ALA A 131 2.33 9.47 8.99
N LEU A 132 1.96 8.45 8.19
CA LEU A 132 1.11 8.61 7.01
C LEU A 132 -0.32 9.01 7.36
N GLU A 133 -0.89 8.47 8.44
CA GLU A 133 -2.20 8.90 8.94
C GLU A 133 -2.18 10.36 9.39
N LYS A 134 -1.13 10.78 10.12
CA LYS A 134 -0.92 12.20 10.48
C LYS A 134 -0.77 13.08 9.25
N LEU A 135 -0.02 12.62 8.23
CA LEU A 135 0.14 13.35 6.96
C LEU A 135 -1.20 13.48 6.22
N ALA A 136 -1.98 12.40 6.14
CA ALA A 136 -3.29 12.42 5.48
C ALA A 136 -4.27 13.40 6.16
N ALA A 137 -4.24 13.46 7.49
CA ALA A 137 -5.04 14.41 8.27
C ALA A 137 -4.59 15.88 8.06
N ALA A 138 -3.29 16.10 7.83
CA ALA A 138 -2.73 17.44 7.61
C ALA A 138 -2.85 17.91 6.16
N ASP A 139 -2.56 17.04 5.21
CA ASP A 139 -2.63 17.30 3.76
C ASP A 139 -2.83 15.97 2.99
N GLU A 140 -4.10 15.68 2.66
CA GLU A 140 -4.50 14.47 1.94
C GLU A 140 -3.76 14.32 0.60
N ARG A 141 -3.50 15.42 -0.10
CA ARG A 141 -2.80 15.40 -1.38
C ARG A 141 -1.36 14.91 -1.23
N LEU A 142 -0.65 15.36 -0.20
CA LEU A 142 0.72 14.89 0.07
C LEU A 142 0.72 13.40 0.40
N SER A 143 -0.26 12.92 1.14
CA SER A 143 -0.45 11.50 1.41
C SER A 143 -0.70 10.71 0.13
N GLN A 144 -1.58 11.19 -0.76
CA GLN A 144 -1.82 10.56 -2.07
C GLN A 144 -0.54 10.46 -2.91
N VAL A 145 0.28 11.50 -2.95
CA VAL A 145 1.56 11.48 -3.67
C VAL A 145 2.50 10.41 -3.09
N VAL A 146 2.52 10.22 -1.77
CA VAL A 146 3.32 9.16 -1.14
C VAL A 146 2.77 7.77 -1.50
N GLU A 147 1.47 7.56 -1.42
CA GLU A 147 0.84 6.28 -1.79
C GLU A 147 1.16 5.91 -3.24
N MET A 148 1.02 6.86 -4.16
CA MET A 148 1.26 6.63 -5.58
C MET A 148 2.75 6.39 -5.88
N ARG A 149 3.65 7.17 -5.29
CA ARG A 149 5.08 7.10 -5.62
C ARG A 149 5.79 5.96 -4.91
N TYR A 150 5.61 5.84 -3.59
CA TYR A 150 6.35 4.89 -2.76
C TYR A 150 5.72 3.50 -2.79
N PHE A 151 4.42 3.41 -2.57
CA PHE A 151 3.74 2.12 -2.45
C PHE A 151 3.28 1.58 -3.82
N ALA A 152 2.67 2.40 -4.68
CA ALA A 152 2.29 1.97 -6.03
C ALA A 152 3.46 1.95 -7.01
N GLY A 153 4.52 2.73 -6.75
CA GLY A 153 5.72 2.79 -7.58
C GLY A 153 5.54 3.56 -8.88
N LEU A 154 4.57 4.48 -8.92
CA LEU A 154 4.32 5.34 -10.07
C LEU A 154 5.43 6.40 -10.21
N SER A 155 5.74 6.76 -11.45
CA SER A 155 6.65 7.86 -11.77
C SER A 155 6.02 9.23 -11.50
N GLU A 156 6.85 10.27 -11.39
CA GLU A 156 6.37 11.65 -11.24
C GLU A 156 5.45 12.07 -12.39
N LEU A 157 5.74 11.60 -13.61
CA LEU A 157 4.95 11.87 -14.79
C LEU A 157 3.56 11.24 -14.69
N GLU A 158 3.49 9.94 -14.37
CA GLU A 158 2.21 9.24 -14.19
C GLU A 158 1.36 9.89 -13.11
N ILE A 159 1.96 10.24 -11.96
CA ILE A 159 1.27 10.93 -10.88
C ILE A 159 0.78 12.32 -11.31
N ALA A 160 1.60 13.03 -12.10
CA ALA A 160 1.25 14.36 -12.60
C ALA A 160 0.04 14.31 -13.55
N GLU A 161 0.02 13.35 -14.46
CA GLU A 161 -1.12 13.10 -15.36
C GLU A 161 -2.39 12.78 -14.58
N LEU A 162 -2.29 11.92 -13.58
CA LEU A 162 -3.40 11.48 -12.75
C LEU A 162 -4.02 12.58 -11.90
N LEU A 163 -3.17 13.33 -11.23
CA LEU A 163 -3.60 14.43 -10.38
C LEU A 163 -3.86 15.73 -11.18
N GLN A 164 -3.72 15.67 -12.52
CA GLN A 164 -3.86 16.83 -13.43
C GLN A 164 -2.97 18.00 -12.99
N ARG A 165 -1.70 17.71 -12.68
CA ARG A 165 -0.71 18.68 -12.19
C ARG A 165 0.59 18.60 -12.99
N SER A 166 1.49 19.54 -12.76
CA SER A 166 2.82 19.48 -13.35
C SER A 166 3.74 18.55 -12.54
N GLU A 167 4.68 17.86 -13.22
CA GLU A 167 5.72 17.05 -12.56
C GLU A 167 6.50 17.86 -11.49
N ARG A 168 6.78 19.14 -11.79
CA ARG A 168 7.44 20.04 -10.83
C ARG A 168 6.63 20.20 -9.54
N SER A 169 5.29 20.24 -9.63
CA SER A 169 4.41 20.27 -8.47
C SER A 169 4.49 18.97 -7.69
N ILE A 170 4.42 17.82 -8.38
CA ILE A 170 4.52 16.49 -7.76
C ILE A 170 5.87 16.31 -7.05
N ARG A 171 6.98 16.72 -7.69
CA ARG A 171 8.31 16.66 -7.09
C ARG A 171 8.40 17.49 -5.80
N ARG A 172 7.82 18.69 -5.81
CA ARG A 172 7.77 19.55 -4.62
C ARG A 172 6.90 18.95 -3.50
N ASP A 173 5.75 18.41 -3.87
CA ASP A 173 4.82 17.77 -2.94
C ASP A 173 5.47 16.51 -2.32
N TRP A 174 6.18 15.71 -3.11
CA TRP A 174 6.98 14.59 -2.62
C TRP A 174 8.06 15.01 -1.62
N GLN A 175 8.80 16.09 -1.92
CA GLN A 175 9.82 16.60 -0.99
C GLN A 175 9.21 17.04 0.35
N LYS A 176 8.08 17.76 0.31
CA LYS A 176 7.35 18.17 1.52
C LYS A 176 6.86 16.96 2.32
N ALA A 177 6.26 15.98 1.65
CA ALA A 177 5.78 14.77 2.29
C ALA A 177 6.92 14.01 2.98
N ARG A 178 8.07 13.84 2.32
CA ARG A 178 9.26 13.21 2.92
C ARG A 178 9.74 13.92 4.17
N MET A 179 9.83 15.26 4.14
CA MET A 179 10.25 16.03 5.30
C MET A 179 9.28 15.86 6.47
N PHE A 180 7.98 15.88 6.21
CA PHE A 180 6.95 15.65 7.22
C PHE A 180 7.07 14.24 7.84
N LEU A 181 7.18 13.19 7.00
CA LEU A 181 7.29 11.81 7.47
C LEU A 181 8.54 11.60 8.31
N LEU A 182 9.70 12.14 7.90
CA LEU A 182 10.94 12.06 8.66
C LEU A 182 10.81 12.71 10.04
N SER A 183 10.19 13.90 10.13
CA SER A 183 9.94 14.56 11.40
C SER A 183 8.98 13.75 12.27
N ALA A 184 7.86 13.30 11.71
CA ALA A 184 6.85 12.55 12.44
C ALA A 184 7.33 11.21 13.00
N MET A 185 8.28 10.55 12.29
CA MET A 185 8.89 9.29 12.73
C MET A 185 9.99 9.50 13.78
N GLN A 186 10.60 10.67 13.86
CA GLN A 186 11.59 10.99 14.91
C GLN A 186 10.93 11.35 16.25
N ASP A 187 9.68 11.81 16.21
CA ASP A 187 8.90 12.22 17.39
C ASP A 187 8.06 11.05 17.98
N SER A 188 8.19 9.83 17.43
CA SER A 188 7.47 8.63 17.85
C SER A 188 8.35 7.69 18.65
#